data_68c50a138f407c768cfc5eb7ea014891
#
_entry.id   68c50a138f407c768cfc5eb7ea014891
#
_cell.length_a   1.000
_cell.length_b   1.000
_cell.length_c   1.000
_cell.angle_alpha   90.00
_cell.angle_beta   90.00
_cell.angle_gamma   90.00
#
_symmetry.space_group_name_H-M   'P 1'
#
loop_
_entity.id
_entity.type
_entity.pdbx_description
1 polymer ?
#
loop_
_entity_poly.entity_id
_entity_poly.type
_entity_poly.pdbx_seq_one_letter_code
_entity_poly.pdbx_strand_id
1 'polypeptide(L)'
;MNILLFGVSNVGKNVTGKLLAEYLGYTFFDIDQAVKEELGITLEEFVSTGPLLERDRLRCDIIHSLTYSKANKVIAVTPLSYIQDIIPLLSSPNVMAIELKDSAGNIFKRLVFSDENDVIYQDDDYKYAHADYYLSEIQKDLEWYGSIYTILEHHFDISGRTPEETANALIETFHLKEV
;
A
#
# COMPACT_ATOMS: atom_id res chain seq x y z
N MET A 1 13.78 -8.77 -8.82
CA MET A 1 12.81 -7.67 -9.08
C MET A 1 12.08 -7.31 -7.80
N ASN A 2 11.79 -6.03 -7.57
CA ASN A 2 10.96 -5.57 -6.47
C ASN A 2 9.69 -4.94 -7.07
N ILE A 3 8.52 -5.38 -6.59
CA ILE A 3 7.22 -4.83 -6.98
C ILE A 3 6.71 -3.99 -5.81
N LEU A 4 6.56 -2.69 -6.02
CA LEU A 4 6.04 -1.75 -5.02
C LEU A 4 4.57 -1.48 -5.33
N LEU A 5 3.67 -1.82 -4.41
CA LEU A 5 2.23 -1.57 -4.54
C LEU A 5 1.88 -0.28 -3.79
N PHE A 6 1.56 0.76 -4.53
CA PHE A 6 1.06 2.04 -4.04
C PHE A 6 -0.47 2.08 -4.04
N GLY A 7 -1.04 3.11 -3.45
CA GLY A 7 -2.48 3.37 -3.42
C GLY A 7 -2.95 3.77 -2.02
N VAL A 8 -4.16 4.27 -1.92
CA VAL A 8 -4.76 4.72 -0.65
C VAL A 8 -4.95 3.59 0.36
N SER A 9 -5.24 3.93 1.61
CA SER A 9 -5.60 2.95 2.63
C SER A 9 -6.82 2.13 2.20
N ASN A 10 -6.88 0.88 2.64
CA ASN A 10 -7.98 -0.07 2.34
C ASN A 10 -8.22 -0.37 0.84
N VAL A 11 -7.36 0.08 -0.08
CA VAL A 11 -7.48 -0.27 -1.51
C VAL A 11 -7.21 -1.75 -1.79
N GLY A 12 -6.54 -2.46 -0.87
CA GLY A 12 -6.29 -3.91 -0.96
C GLY A 12 -4.82 -4.30 -1.15
N LYS A 13 -3.86 -3.37 -0.98
CA LYS A 13 -2.41 -3.64 -1.18
C LYS A 13 -1.89 -4.86 -0.43
N ASN A 14 -2.22 -4.99 0.85
CA ASN A 14 -1.67 -6.05 1.70
C ASN A 14 -2.19 -7.43 1.30
N VAL A 15 -3.49 -7.57 1.10
CA VAL A 15 -4.08 -8.87 0.75
C VAL A 15 -3.67 -9.28 -0.66
N THR A 16 -3.80 -8.37 -1.62
CA THR A 16 -3.35 -8.61 -3.01
C THR A 16 -1.85 -8.86 -3.08
N GLY A 17 -1.04 -8.07 -2.34
CA GLY A 17 0.42 -8.20 -2.34
C GLY A 17 0.91 -9.53 -1.78
N LYS A 18 0.27 -10.06 -0.73
CA LYS A 18 0.58 -11.40 -0.19
C LYS A 18 0.32 -12.49 -1.22
N LEU A 19 -0.84 -12.47 -1.87
CA LEU A 19 -1.20 -13.44 -2.92
C LEU A 19 -0.28 -13.32 -4.14
N LEU A 20 0.00 -12.09 -4.57
CA LEU A 20 0.94 -11.84 -5.67
C LEU A 20 2.33 -12.39 -5.36
N ALA A 21 2.83 -12.17 -4.14
CA ALA A 21 4.12 -12.71 -3.72
C ALA A 21 4.11 -14.24 -3.69
N GLU A 22 3.05 -14.86 -3.18
CA GLU A 22 2.87 -16.31 -3.18
C GLU A 22 2.88 -16.88 -4.60
N TYR A 23 2.11 -16.32 -5.53
CA TYR A 23 2.01 -16.78 -6.91
C TYR A 23 3.32 -16.61 -7.70
N LEU A 24 4.12 -15.60 -7.36
CA LEU A 24 5.42 -15.34 -8.00
C LEU A 24 6.60 -16.03 -7.32
N GLY A 25 6.43 -16.67 -6.16
CA GLY A 25 7.53 -17.17 -5.33
C GLY A 25 8.40 -16.05 -4.74
N TYR A 26 7.84 -14.87 -4.50
CA TYR A 26 8.51 -13.69 -3.95
C TYR A 26 8.28 -13.57 -2.44
N THR A 27 9.09 -12.77 -1.75
CA THR A 27 8.85 -12.44 -0.35
C THR A 27 7.94 -11.21 -0.26
N PHE A 28 6.91 -11.27 0.60
CA PHE A 28 6.03 -10.13 0.87
C PHE A 28 6.54 -9.29 2.03
N PHE A 29 6.41 -7.95 1.90
CA PHE A 29 6.66 -6.98 2.97
C PHE A 29 5.53 -5.95 3.01
N ASP A 30 5.18 -5.54 4.22
CA ASP A 30 4.28 -4.43 4.53
C ASP A 30 5.11 -3.34 5.20
N ILE A 31 5.09 -2.10 4.68
CA ILE A 31 5.91 -1.02 5.21
C ILE A 31 5.49 -0.62 6.62
N ASP A 32 4.20 -0.63 6.95
CA ASP A 32 3.77 -0.31 8.32
C ASP A 32 4.24 -1.37 9.31
N GLN A 33 4.20 -2.64 8.92
CA GLN A 33 4.75 -3.71 9.75
C GLN A 33 6.27 -3.57 9.91
N ALA A 34 6.99 -3.23 8.84
CA ALA A 34 8.44 -3.01 8.89
C ALA A 34 8.82 -1.81 9.80
N VAL A 35 8.03 -0.73 9.79
CA VAL A 35 8.19 0.40 10.72
C VAL A 35 8.04 -0.05 12.18
N LYS A 36 6.99 -0.84 12.47
CA LYS A 36 6.76 -1.36 13.83
C LYS A 36 7.92 -2.22 14.31
N GLU A 37 8.44 -3.09 13.46
CA GLU A 37 9.57 -3.96 13.77
C GLU A 37 10.88 -3.17 13.97
N GLU A 38 11.12 -2.15 13.15
CA GLU A 38 12.32 -1.30 13.25
C GLU A 38 12.33 -0.47 14.52
N LEU A 39 11.18 0.11 14.90
CA LEU A 39 11.08 1.05 16.02
C LEU A 39 10.65 0.40 17.35
N GLY A 40 10.04 -0.79 17.31
CA GLY A 40 9.50 -1.47 18.48
C GLY A 40 8.31 -0.73 19.13
N ILE A 41 7.51 0.00 18.33
CA ILE A 41 6.33 0.77 18.76
C ILE A 41 5.10 0.38 17.95
N THR A 42 3.89 0.76 18.40
CA THR A 42 2.66 0.59 17.61
C THR A 42 2.61 1.59 16.45
N LEU A 43 1.75 1.32 15.47
CA LEU A 43 1.52 2.25 14.36
C LEU A 43 0.86 3.54 14.86
N GLU A 44 -0.04 3.45 15.85
CA GLU A 44 -0.67 4.61 16.47
C GLU A 44 0.37 5.52 17.13
N GLU A 45 1.30 4.96 17.91
CA GLU A 45 2.42 5.71 18.48
C GLU A 45 3.26 6.38 17.38
N PHE A 46 3.57 5.65 16.33
CA PHE A 46 4.34 6.18 15.20
C PHE A 46 3.65 7.36 14.53
N VAL A 47 2.35 7.25 14.21
CA VAL A 47 1.63 8.32 13.49
C VAL A 47 1.32 9.54 14.37
N SER A 48 1.34 9.37 15.70
CA SER A 48 1.17 10.46 16.65
C SER A 48 2.46 11.23 16.94
N THR A 49 3.63 10.75 16.51
CA THR A 49 4.93 11.36 16.78
C THR A 49 5.51 12.07 15.56
N GLY A 50 6.06 13.26 15.78
CA GLY A 50 6.80 14.03 14.78
C GLY A 50 5.97 14.47 13.54
N PRO A 51 6.59 15.25 12.65
CA PRO A 51 5.93 15.73 11.44
C PRO A 51 5.81 14.63 10.37
N LEU A 52 4.77 14.73 9.54
CA LEU A 52 4.49 13.78 8.46
C LEU A 52 5.71 13.56 7.53
N LEU A 53 6.43 14.63 7.20
CA LEU A 53 7.63 14.56 6.36
C LEU A 53 8.70 13.61 6.94
N GLU A 54 8.95 13.66 8.25
CA GLU A 54 9.94 12.79 8.90
C GLU A 54 9.47 11.32 8.90
N ARG A 55 8.19 11.09 9.14
CA ARG A 55 7.60 9.75 9.08
C ARG A 55 7.70 9.16 7.66
N ASP A 56 7.39 9.96 6.64
CA ASP A 56 7.49 9.51 5.25
C ASP A 56 8.94 9.26 4.83
N ARG A 57 9.91 10.06 5.31
CA ARG A 57 11.33 9.80 5.09
C ARG A 57 11.78 8.48 5.70
N LEU A 58 11.39 8.19 6.94
CA LEU A 58 11.71 6.89 7.55
C LEU A 58 11.12 5.73 6.74
N ARG A 59 9.88 5.84 6.27
CA ARG A 59 9.28 4.84 5.39
C ARG A 59 10.05 4.68 4.08
N CYS A 60 10.52 5.79 3.49
CA CYS A 60 11.36 5.75 2.30
C CYS A 60 12.70 5.05 2.57
N ASP A 61 13.35 5.29 3.72
CA ASP A 61 14.59 4.63 4.11
C ASP A 61 14.39 3.11 4.25
N ILE A 62 13.27 2.69 4.83
CA ILE A 62 12.91 1.27 4.91
C ILE A 62 12.70 0.66 3.52
N ILE A 63 12.00 1.36 2.62
CA ILE A 63 11.81 0.92 1.23
C ILE A 63 13.18 0.75 0.53
N HIS A 64 14.09 1.70 0.70
CA HIS A 64 15.46 1.60 0.17
C HIS A 64 16.18 0.37 0.72
N SER A 65 16.15 0.15 2.04
CA SER A 65 16.77 -1.00 2.68
C SER A 65 16.22 -2.32 2.13
N LEU A 66 14.90 -2.44 2.02
CA LEU A 66 14.26 -3.64 1.49
C LEU A 66 14.62 -3.92 0.03
N THR A 67 14.70 -2.87 -0.80
CA THR A 67 14.96 -2.99 -2.24
C THR A 67 16.44 -3.19 -2.57
N TYR A 68 17.35 -2.92 -1.65
CA TYR A 68 18.79 -3.07 -1.85
C TYR A 68 19.20 -4.53 -2.04
N SER A 69 18.55 -5.49 -1.39
CA SER A 69 18.88 -6.91 -1.53
C SER A 69 18.42 -7.46 -2.89
N LYS A 70 19.15 -8.47 -3.41
CA LYS A 70 18.88 -9.10 -4.70
C LYS A 70 17.66 -10.02 -4.72
N ALA A 71 17.06 -10.31 -3.56
CA ALA A 71 15.87 -11.16 -3.49
C ALA A 71 14.67 -10.46 -4.12
N ASN A 72 13.80 -11.20 -4.78
CA ASN A 72 12.57 -10.70 -5.37
C ASN A 72 11.52 -10.47 -4.27
N LYS A 73 10.84 -9.31 -4.33
CA LYS A 73 9.88 -8.91 -3.30
C LYS A 73 8.63 -8.26 -3.88
N VAL A 74 7.54 -8.42 -3.15
CA VAL A 74 6.35 -7.57 -3.26
C VAL A 74 6.25 -6.74 -1.99
N ILE A 75 6.16 -5.44 -2.10
CA ILE A 75 6.16 -4.48 -0.99
C ILE A 75 4.88 -3.67 -1.05
N ALA A 76 4.01 -3.81 -0.06
CA ALA A 76 2.85 -2.96 0.12
C ALA A 76 3.30 -1.64 0.77
N VAL A 77 3.22 -0.55 -0.01
CA VAL A 77 3.65 0.78 0.43
C VAL A 77 2.49 1.50 1.09
N THR A 78 2.69 1.93 2.34
CA THR A 78 1.76 2.84 3.02
C THR A 78 1.60 4.12 2.22
N PRO A 79 0.42 4.77 2.19
CA PRO A 79 0.26 6.03 1.50
C PRO A 79 1.29 7.07 1.95
N LEU A 80 2.08 7.58 0.99
CA LEU A 80 3.15 8.55 1.20
C LEU A 80 2.79 9.89 0.55
N SER A 81 2.85 10.98 1.33
CA SER A 81 2.70 12.35 0.83
C SER A 81 4.02 12.90 0.30
N TYR A 82 5.15 12.43 0.84
CA TYR A 82 6.49 12.87 0.47
C TYR A 82 7.28 11.68 -0.08
N ILE A 83 7.36 11.59 -1.42
CA ILE A 83 7.98 10.45 -2.13
C ILE A 83 9.30 10.82 -2.83
N GLN A 84 9.80 12.05 -2.62
CA GLN A 84 10.97 12.57 -3.32
C GLN A 84 12.20 11.69 -3.10
N ASP A 85 12.34 11.13 -1.91
CA ASP A 85 13.52 10.35 -1.54
C ASP A 85 13.56 8.99 -2.26
N ILE A 86 12.41 8.45 -2.73
CA ILE A 86 12.35 7.19 -3.50
C ILE A 86 12.22 7.39 -5.02
N ILE A 87 12.09 8.62 -5.53
CA ILE A 87 12.00 8.86 -6.98
C ILE A 87 13.14 8.19 -7.76
N PRO A 88 14.42 8.27 -7.34
CA PRO A 88 15.51 7.58 -8.05
C PRO A 88 15.34 6.07 -8.08
N LEU A 89 14.75 5.49 -7.01
CA LEU A 89 14.47 4.07 -6.93
C LEU A 89 13.40 3.64 -7.92
N LEU A 90 12.35 4.45 -8.14
CA LEU A 90 11.26 4.17 -9.08
C LEU A 90 11.73 4.08 -10.53
N SER A 91 12.88 4.68 -10.86
CA SER A 91 13.50 4.60 -12.17
C SER A 91 14.47 3.41 -12.33
N SER A 92 14.63 2.59 -11.29
CA SER A 92 15.53 1.42 -11.33
C SER A 92 14.92 0.28 -12.16
N PRO A 93 15.67 -0.36 -13.06
CA PRO A 93 15.17 -1.48 -13.87
C PRO A 93 14.79 -2.72 -13.03
N ASN A 94 15.18 -2.76 -11.77
CA ASN A 94 14.85 -3.83 -10.83
C ASN A 94 13.66 -3.51 -9.95
N VAL A 95 12.97 -2.40 -10.17
CA VAL A 95 11.81 -1.95 -9.41
C VAL A 95 10.65 -1.70 -10.38
N MET A 96 9.51 -2.24 -10.05
CA MET A 96 8.24 -1.93 -10.71
C MET A 96 7.30 -1.33 -9.67
N ALA A 97 6.91 -0.09 -9.85
CA ALA A 97 5.97 0.61 -8.98
C ALA A 97 4.59 0.65 -9.64
N ILE A 98 3.57 0.13 -8.96
CA ILE A 98 2.21 0.03 -9.46
C ILE A 98 1.26 0.70 -8.47
N GLU A 99 0.50 1.70 -8.93
CA GLU A 99 -0.61 2.23 -8.14
C GLU A 99 -1.84 1.35 -8.32
N LEU A 100 -2.38 0.82 -7.21
CA LEU A 100 -3.68 0.16 -7.18
C LEU A 100 -4.77 1.21 -6.95
N LYS A 101 -5.77 1.24 -7.82
CA LYS A 101 -6.93 2.13 -7.76
C LYS A 101 -8.22 1.35 -7.63
N ASP A 102 -9.19 1.94 -6.95
CA ASP A 102 -10.58 1.48 -6.95
C ASP A 102 -11.52 2.64 -6.64
N SER A 103 -12.80 2.46 -6.84
CA SER A 103 -13.81 3.45 -6.47
C SER A 103 -13.89 3.64 -4.95
N ALA A 104 -14.26 4.84 -4.50
CA ALA A 104 -14.48 5.11 -3.08
C ALA A 104 -15.48 4.12 -2.45
N GLY A 105 -16.54 3.76 -3.18
CA GLY A 105 -17.53 2.79 -2.70
C GLY A 105 -16.98 1.39 -2.51
N ASN A 106 -16.08 0.92 -3.38
CA ASN A 106 -15.43 -0.38 -3.22
C ASN A 106 -14.41 -0.38 -2.08
N ILE A 107 -13.66 0.71 -1.91
CA ILE A 107 -12.73 0.90 -0.80
C ILE A 107 -13.50 0.93 0.53
N PHE A 108 -14.61 1.67 0.60
CA PHE A 108 -15.47 1.74 1.77
C PHE A 108 -15.98 0.36 2.23
N LYS A 109 -16.38 -0.51 1.30
CA LYS A 109 -16.79 -1.88 1.64
C LYS A 109 -15.70 -2.66 2.35
N ARG A 110 -14.43 -2.44 1.99
CA ARG A 110 -13.25 -3.10 2.56
C ARG A 110 -12.71 -2.42 3.82
N LEU A 111 -13.26 -1.25 4.18
CA LEU A 111 -12.82 -0.51 5.36
C LEU A 111 -12.93 -1.35 6.62
N VAL A 112 -11.82 -1.45 7.34
CA VAL A 112 -11.68 -2.07 8.65
C VAL A 112 -11.10 -1.04 9.62
N PHE A 113 -11.26 -1.28 10.91
CA PHE A 113 -10.72 -0.45 11.98
C PHE A 113 -9.55 -1.14 12.67
N SER A 114 -8.73 -0.40 13.39
CA SER A 114 -7.75 -0.94 14.31
C SER A 114 -7.87 -0.26 15.67
N ASP A 115 -7.55 -0.98 16.71
CA ASP A 115 -7.46 -0.43 18.07
C ASP A 115 -6.05 0.14 18.33
N GLU A 116 -5.83 0.65 19.54
CA GLU A 116 -4.58 1.23 20.02
C GLU A 116 -3.38 0.26 20.01
N ASN A 117 -3.65 -1.04 19.90
CA ASN A 117 -2.64 -2.10 19.81
C ASN A 117 -2.47 -2.61 18.36
N ASP A 118 -3.01 -1.90 17.37
CA ASP A 118 -3.05 -2.28 15.96
C ASP A 118 -3.83 -3.57 15.66
N VAL A 119 -4.73 -3.99 16.57
CA VAL A 119 -5.59 -5.16 16.34
C VAL A 119 -6.74 -4.75 15.42
N ILE A 120 -6.82 -5.39 14.26
CA ILE A 120 -7.85 -5.12 13.26
C ILE A 120 -9.19 -5.71 13.72
N TYR A 121 -10.25 -4.91 13.63
CA TYR A 121 -11.61 -5.32 13.89
C TYR A 121 -12.60 -4.76 12.86
N GLN A 122 -13.80 -5.34 12.80
CA GLN A 122 -14.91 -4.86 11.98
C GLN A 122 -16.03 -4.35 12.89
N ASP A 123 -16.58 -3.20 12.53
CA ASP A 123 -17.76 -2.63 13.14
C ASP A 123 -18.65 -2.07 12.02
N ASP A 124 -19.45 -2.96 11.43
CA ASP A 124 -20.29 -2.61 10.30
C ASP A 124 -21.40 -1.65 10.71
N ASP A 125 -21.98 -1.78 11.91
CA ASP A 125 -23.02 -0.86 12.38
C ASP A 125 -22.47 0.57 12.49
N TYR A 126 -21.29 0.73 13.11
CA TYR A 126 -20.63 2.01 13.21
C TYR A 126 -20.20 2.56 11.83
N LYS A 127 -19.60 1.70 11.01
CA LYS A 127 -19.14 2.05 9.66
C LYS A 127 -20.29 2.61 8.80
N TYR A 128 -21.42 1.91 8.74
CA TYR A 128 -22.55 2.33 7.92
C TYR A 128 -23.32 3.51 8.52
N ALA A 129 -23.36 3.65 9.85
CA ALA A 129 -23.91 4.86 10.48
C ALA A 129 -23.13 6.14 10.14
N HIS A 130 -21.84 6.01 9.76
CA HIS A 130 -20.94 7.11 9.41
C HIS A 130 -20.49 7.06 7.94
N ALA A 131 -21.27 6.42 7.05
CA ALA A 131 -20.88 6.16 5.67
C ALA A 131 -20.49 7.42 4.90
N ASP A 132 -21.29 8.50 5.01
CA ASP A 132 -21.03 9.75 4.29
C ASP A 132 -19.69 10.37 4.70
N TYR A 133 -19.33 10.29 5.98
CA TYR A 133 -18.05 10.75 6.49
C TYR A 133 -16.90 9.95 5.87
N TYR A 134 -16.94 8.63 5.98
CA TYR A 134 -15.85 7.77 5.46
C TYR A 134 -15.73 7.82 3.94
N LEU A 135 -16.84 7.87 3.21
CA LEU A 135 -16.80 8.03 1.75
C LEU A 135 -16.17 9.37 1.35
N SER A 136 -16.48 10.44 2.09
CA SER A 136 -15.85 11.77 1.86
C SER A 136 -14.34 11.74 2.12
N GLU A 137 -13.89 11.10 3.22
CA GLU A 137 -12.46 10.99 3.54
C GLU A 137 -11.73 10.13 2.50
N ILE A 138 -12.29 8.99 2.10
CA ILE A 138 -11.72 8.14 1.04
C ILE A 138 -11.61 8.92 -0.27
N GLN A 139 -12.61 9.72 -0.63
CA GLN A 139 -12.57 10.53 -1.85
C GLN A 139 -11.45 11.58 -1.80
N LYS A 140 -11.26 12.25 -0.67
CA LYS A 140 -10.14 13.18 -0.46
C LYS A 140 -8.79 12.48 -0.57
N ASP A 141 -8.65 11.29 0.00
CA ASP A 141 -7.43 10.50 -0.11
C ASP A 141 -7.14 10.11 -1.56
N LEU A 142 -8.16 9.67 -2.31
CA LEU A 142 -8.03 9.34 -3.73
C LEU A 142 -7.57 10.55 -4.56
N GLU A 143 -8.07 11.74 -4.28
CA GLU A 143 -7.67 12.98 -4.95
C GLU A 143 -6.25 13.39 -4.54
N TRP A 144 -5.95 13.38 -3.25
CA TRP A 144 -4.66 13.78 -2.70
C TRP A 144 -3.52 12.88 -3.20
N TYR A 145 -3.62 11.58 -2.91
CA TYR A 145 -2.58 10.62 -3.29
C TYR A 145 -2.55 10.37 -4.79
N GLY A 146 -3.71 10.39 -5.46
CA GLY A 146 -3.77 10.30 -6.91
C GLY A 146 -2.97 11.40 -7.60
N SER A 147 -2.95 12.63 -7.05
CA SER A 147 -2.13 13.73 -7.58
C SER A 147 -0.62 13.48 -7.40
N ILE A 148 -0.22 12.84 -6.30
CA ILE A 148 1.18 12.51 -5.99
C ILE A 148 1.65 11.34 -6.86
N TYR A 149 0.81 10.32 -7.04
CA TYR A 149 1.18 9.09 -7.75
C TYR A 149 1.11 9.19 -9.28
N THR A 150 0.77 10.37 -9.83
CA THR A 150 0.86 10.64 -11.28
C THR A 150 2.24 10.41 -11.87
N ILE A 151 3.30 10.42 -11.04
CA ILE A 151 4.67 10.14 -11.47
C ILE A 151 4.96 8.66 -11.68
N LEU A 152 4.10 7.76 -11.17
CA LEU A 152 4.27 6.33 -11.35
C LEU A 152 3.92 5.95 -12.80
N GLU A 153 4.72 5.05 -13.36
CA GLU A 153 4.51 4.59 -14.74
C GLU A 153 3.29 3.66 -14.88
N HIS A 154 2.99 2.89 -13.82
CA HIS A 154 1.97 1.86 -13.86
C HIS A 154 0.82 2.16 -12.90
N HIS A 155 -0.38 2.10 -13.42
CA HIS A 155 -1.64 2.23 -12.68
C HIS A 155 -2.52 1.03 -13.00
N PHE A 156 -3.15 0.48 -11.98
CA PHE A 156 -4.04 -0.68 -12.13
C PHE A 156 -5.36 -0.43 -11.41
N ASP A 157 -6.46 -0.46 -12.16
CA ASP A 157 -7.81 -0.36 -11.61
C ASP A 157 -8.31 -1.74 -11.19
N ILE A 158 -8.55 -1.90 -9.88
CA ILE A 158 -9.08 -3.14 -9.31
C ILE A 158 -10.50 -3.41 -9.80
N SER A 159 -11.31 -2.35 -10.00
CA SER A 159 -12.69 -2.47 -10.52
C SER A 159 -13.55 -3.45 -9.71
N GLY A 160 -13.37 -3.48 -8.40
CA GLY A 160 -14.12 -4.35 -7.48
C GLY A 160 -13.77 -5.85 -7.53
N ARG A 161 -12.69 -6.22 -8.21
CA ARG A 161 -12.19 -7.61 -8.22
C ARG A 161 -11.83 -8.10 -6.82
N THR A 162 -11.91 -9.40 -6.62
CA THR A 162 -11.35 -10.04 -5.42
C THR A 162 -9.82 -9.91 -5.39
N PRO A 163 -9.17 -10.11 -4.23
CA PRO A 163 -7.71 -10.10 -4.15
C PRO A 163 -7.04 -11.12 -5.09
N GLU A 164 -7.61 -12.33 -5.21
CA GLU A 164 -7.12 -13.39 -6.10
C GLU A 164 -7.23 -12.98 -7.58
N GLU A 165 -8.38 -12.46 -7.98
CA GLU A 165 -8.59 -11.95 -9.34
C GLU A 165 -7.65 -10.79 -9.64
N THR A 166 -7.42 -9.91 -8.66
CA THR A 166 -6.51 -8.77 -8.79
C THR A 166 -5.07 -9.23 -8.94
N ALA A 167 -4.59 -10.19 -8.13
CA ALA A 167 -3.23 -10.71 -8.22
C ALA A 167 -2.98 -11.39 -9.57
N ASN A 168 -3.92 -12.22 -10.06
CA ASN A 168 -3.83 -12.85 -11.37
C ASN A 168 -3.83 -11.82 -12.51
N ALA A 169 -4.71 -10.81 -12.44
CA ALA A 169 -4.77 -9.77 -13.46
C ALA A 169 -3.50 -8.89 -13.48
N LEU A 170 -2.87 -8.64 -12.32
CA LEU A 170 -1.55 -7.97 -12.26
C LEU A 170 -0.46 -8.78 -12.95
N ILE A 171 -0.42 -10.10 -12.71
CA ILE A 171 0.55 -11.01 -13.36
C ILE A 171 0.38 -10.96 -14.88
N GLU A 172 -0.85 -11.07 -15.37
CA GLU A 172 -1.16 -11.02 -16.80
C GLU A 172 -0.85 -9.66 -17.42
N THR A 173 -1.31 -8.57 -16.78
CA THR A 173 -1.20 -7.20 -17.33
C THR A 173 0.27 -6.75 -17.44
N PHE A 174 1.06 -7.05 -16.44
CA PHE A 174 2.47 -6.62 -16.38
C PHE A 174 3.46 -7.72 -16.73
N HIS A 175 2.98 -8.87 -17.23
CA HIS A 175 3.81 -10.01 -17.64
C HIS A 175 4.82 -10.44 -16.57
N LEU A 176 4.37 -10.44 -15.31
CA LEU A 176 5.20 -10.83 -14.17
C LEU A 176 5.50 -12.32 -14.26
N LYS A 177 6.74 -12.71 -13.90
CA LYS A 177 7.19 -14.10 -14.00
C LYS A 177 7.49 -14.66 -12.62
N GLU A 178 7.14 -15.91 -12.44
CA GLU A 178 7.62 -16.73 -11.32
C GLU A 178 9.16 -16.87 -11.38
N VAL A 179 9.75 -17.09 -10.20
CA VAL A 179 11.20 -17.33 -10.05
C VAL A 179 11.52 -18.78 -10.30
#